data_e8a092f8149b4030a8e3e1c72e936b75
#
_entry.id   e8a092f8149b4030a8e3e1c72e936b75
#
_cell.length_a   1.000
_cell.length_b   1.000
_cell.length_c   1.000
_cell.angle_alpha   90.00
_cell.angle_beta   90.00
_cell.angle_gamma   90.00
#
_symmetry.space_group_name_H-M   'P 1'
#
loop_
_entity.id
_entity.type
_entity.pdbx_description
1 polymer ?
#
loop_
_entity_poly.entity_id
_entity_poly.type
_entity_poly.pdbx_seq_one_letter_code
_entity_poly.pdbx_strand_id
1 'polypeptide(L)'
;MYYDYRRYPYRPYSPYHRRGPCLRDFGPYPFVINIREAAKANDYFRIALWTGKHLQLTLMSINVGEDIGLEMHPNLDQFIRIEEGQGIVMMGDREDNLYFQKRVYSGSAIFIPAGTWHNLINTGHVPIKLYSIYAPPEHPHGTIHR
;
A
#
# COMPACT_ATOMS: atom_id res chain seq x y z
N MET A 1 -13.47 -27.07 13.36
CA MET A 1 -12.52 -27.41 12.28
C MET A 1 -11.13 -27.21 12.82
N TYR A 2 -10.42 -28.32 13.06
CA TYR A 2 -9.04 -28.23 13.50
C TYR A 2 -8.15 -28.03 12.28
N TYR A 3 -7.43 -26.92 12.22
CA TYR A 3 -6.36 -26.72 11.26
C TYR A 3 -5.20 -27.66 11.61
N ASP A 4 -4.88 -28.60 10.73
CA ASP A 4 -3.70 -29.46 10.91
C ASP A 4 -2.45 -28.68 10.50
N TYR A 5 -1.83 -28.03 11.47
CA TYR A 5 -0.58 -27.28 11.30
C TYR A 5 0.60 -28.15 10.82
N ARG A 6 0.46 -29.48 10.78
CA ARG A 6 1.51 -30.39 10.34
C ARG A 6 1.67 -30.47 8.82
N ARG A 7 0.68 -30.01 8.06
CA ARG A 7 0.74 -29.99 6.58
C ARG A 7 1.56 -28.85 5.99
N TYR A 8 1.82 -27.82 6.77
CA TYR A 8 2.62 -26.68 6.36
C TYR A 8 3.71 -26.49 7.41
N PRO A 9 4.94 -26.96 7.15
CA PRO A 9 6.02 -26.68 8.07
C PRO A 9 6.13 -25.17 8.23
N TYR A 10 5.61 -24.67 9.34
CA TYR A 10 5.85 -23.31 9.79
C TYR A 10 7.38 -23.15 9.92
N ARG A 11 8.01 -22.61 8.91
CA ARG A 11 9.32 -22.01 9.11
C ARG A 11 9.05 -20.71 9.83
N PRO A 12 9.53 -20.53 11.07
CA PRO A 12 9.43 -19.24 11.72
C PRO A 12 10.18 -18.25 10.84
N TYR A 13 9.43 -17.55 9.99
CA TYR A 13 9.93 -16.42 9.26
C TYR A 13 10.06 -15.32 10.30
N SER A 14 11.30 -15.01 10.68
CA SER A 14 11.58 -13.79 11.40
C SER A 14 11.65 -12.68 10.35
N PRO A 15 10.65 -11.78 10.27
CA PRO A 15 10.75 -10.63 9.38
C PRO A 15 11.83 -9.65 9.83
N TYR A 16 12.49 -9.95 10.92
CA TYR A 16 13.43 -9.07 11.61
C TYR A 16 14.85 -9.63 11.55
N HIS A 17 15.52 -9.42 10.44
CA HIS A 17 16.97 -9.40 10.47
C HIS A 17 17.43 -8.05 11.02
N ARG A 18 18.65 -7.98 11.59
CA ARG A 18 19.26 -6.77 12.20
C ARG A 18 19.30 -5.52 11.29
N ARG A 19 18.75 -5.59 10.06
CA ARG A 19 18.67 -4.52 9.06
C ARG A 19 17.23 -4.20 8.62
N GLY A 20 16.21 -4.58 9.39
CA GLY A 20 14.81 -4.38 9.06
C GLY A 20 14.16 -5.60 8.37
N PRO A 21 12.82 -5.56 8.16
CA PRO A 21 12.10 -6.66 7.55
C PRO A 21 12.56 -6.87 6.10
N CYS A 22 12.75 -8.15 5.73
CA CYS A 22 12.96 -8.51 4.32
C CYS A 22 11.61 -8.44 3.60
N LEU A 23 11.37 -7.35 2.89
CA LEU A 23 10.13 -7.11 2.17
C LEU A 23 10.22 -7.70 0.76
N ARG A 24 9.19 -8.46 0.39
CA ARG A 24 8.97 -9.04 -0.94
C ARG A 24 7.50 -9.36 -1.10
N ASP A 25 7.09 -9.81 -2.28
CA ASP A 25 5.75 -10.31 -2.50
C ASP A 25 5.60 -11.75 -1.97
N PHE A 26 4.80 -11.94 -0.95
CA PHE A 26 4.51 -13.22 -0.31
C PHE A 26 3.26 -13.90 -0.86
N GLY A 27 2.54 -13.25 -1.77
CA GLY A 27 1.39 -13.84 -2.42
C GLY A 27 1.75 -14.98 -3.39
N PRO A 28 0.80 -15.84 -3.73
CA PRO A 28 -0.59 -15.89 -3.27
C PRO A 28 -0.80 -16.72 -2.00
N TYR A 29 0.25 -17.05 -1.26
CA TYR A 29 0.21 -17.98 -0.12
C TYR A 29 -0.36 -17.30 1.14
N PRO A 30 -0.98 -18.07 2.04
CA PRO A 30 -1.38 -17.54 3.35
C PRO A 30 -0.20 -16.85 4.06
N PHE A 31 -0.47 -15.66 4.59
CA PHE A 31 0.58 -14.81 5.12
C PHE A 31 0.05 -13.89 6.21
N VAL A 32 0.85 -13.67 7.26
CA VAL A 32 0.56 -12.74 8.35
C VAL A 32 1.78 -11.90 8.63
N ILE A 33 1.59 -10.59 8.75
CA ILE A 33 2.66 -9.64 9.09
C ILE A 33 2.08 -8.51 9.93
N ASN A 34 2.90 -7.87 10.76
CA ASN A 34 2.53 -6.58 11.32
C ASN A 34 2.64 -5.52 10.23
N ILE A 35 1.49 -5.10 9.69
CA ILE A 35 1.45 -4.21 8.53
C ILE A 35 1.97 -2.81 8.84
N ARG A 36 1.75 -2.31 10.06
CA ARG A 36 2.26 -1.01 10.48
C ARG A 36 3.79 -0.99 10.48
N GLU A 37 4.41 -2.01 11.07
CA GLU A 37 5.87 -2.14 11.09
C GLU A 37 6.45 -2.30 9.68
N ALA A 38 5.80 -3.11 8.83
CA ALA A 38 6.21 -3.28 7.44
C ALA A 38 6.15 -1.97 6.65
N ALA A 39 5.05 -1.22 6.77
CA ALA A 39 4.88 0.06 6.10
C ALA A 39 5.91 1.09 6.56
N LYS A 40 6.17 1.18 7.87
CA LYS A 40 7.15 2.12 8.43
C LYS A 40 8.58 1.77 8.03
N ALA A 41 8.89 0.50 7.88
CA ALA A 41 10.23 0.03 7.50
C ALA A 41 10.50 0.11 6.00
N ASN A 42 9.46 0.25 5.17
CA ASN A 42 9.61 0.31 3.72
C ASN A 42 10.19 1.66 3.27
N ASP A 43 11.28 1.61 2.49
CA ASP A 43 11.88 2.79 1.86
C ASP A 43 11.69 2.80 0.34
N TYR A 44 11.09 1.77 -0.26
CA TYR A 44 10.77 1.79 -1.68
C TYR A 44 9.59 2.72 -1.95
N PHE A 45 9.61 3.38 -3.09
CA PHE A 45 8.45 4.14 -3.54
C PHE A 45 7.21 3.24 -3.60
N ARG A 46 7.36 2.05 -4.20
CA ARG A 46 6.31 1.02 -4.19
C ARG A 46 6.94 -0.36 -4.14
N ILE A 47 6.41 -1.22 -3.31
CA ILE A 47 6.71 -2.65 -3.30
C ILE A 47 5.45 -3.46 -3.08
N ALA A 48 5.19 -4.44 -3.95
CA ALA A 48 4.13 -5.40 -3.73
C ALA A 48 4.52 -6.32 -2.57
N LEU A 49 3.68 -6.36 -1.54
CA LEU A 49 3.89 -7.20 -0.36
C LEU A 49 3.12 -8.52 -0.47
N TRP A 50 1.94 -8.49 -1.06
CA TRP A 50 1.12 -9.66 -1.24
C TRP A 50 0.21 -9.50 -2.45
N THR A 51 0.29 -10.45 -3.39
CA THR A 51 -0.53 -10.46 -4.60
C THR A 51 -1.28 -11.78 -4.68
N GLY A 52 -2.59 -11.71 -4.57
CA GLY A 52 -3.49 -12.84 -4.72
C GLY A 52 -4.33 -12.74 -5.99
N LYS A 53 -5.34 -13.59 -6.08
CA LYS A 53 -6.25 -13.65 -7.23
C LYS A 53 -7.15 -12.41 -7.33
N HIS A 54 -7.64 -11.89 -6.21
CA HIS A 54 -8.65 -10.83 -6.14
C HIS A 54 -8.21 -9.61 -5.35
N LEU A 55 -7.01 -9.63 -4.82
CA LEU A 55 -6.51 -8.62 -3.91
C LEU A 55 -5.00 -8.48 -4.07
N GLN A 56 -4.53 -7.24 -4.03
CA GLN A 56 -3.10 -6.94 -3.94
C GLN A 56 -2.86 -5.89 -2.88
N LEU A 57 -1.86 -6.09 -2.05
CA LEU A 57 -1.39 -5.10 -1.11
C LEU A 57 0.02 -4.65 -1.48
N THR A 58 0.19 -3.33 -1.57
CA THR A 58 1.50 -2.70 -1.77
C THR A 58 1.83 -1.79 -0.60
N LEU A 59 3.12 -1.64 -0.32
CA LEU A 59 3.65 -0.62 0.56
C LEU A 59 4.22 0.52 -0.27
N MET A 60 4.08 1.74 0.20
CA MET A 60 4.68 2.92 -0.42
C MET A 60 5.35 3.82 0.60
N SER A 61 6.44 4.43 0.17
CA SER A 61 7.10 5.53 0.87
C SER A 61 7.19 6.73 -0.06
N ILE A 62 6.60 7.85 0.34
CA ILE A 62 6.54 9.07 -0.46
C ILE A 62 7.33 10.14 0.26
N ASN A 63 8.41 10.60 -0.35
CA ASN A 63 9.28 11.61 0.25
C ASN A 63 8.57 12.97 0.36
N VAL A 64 9.08 13.80 1.25
CA VAL A 64 8.57 15.17 1.44
C VAL A 64 8.57 15.92 0.10
N GLY A 65 7.45 16.56 -0.23
CA GLY A 65 7.26 17.31 -1.47
C GLY A 65 6.95 16.45 -2.70
N GLU A 66 7.01 15.14 -2.59
CA GLU A 66 6.65 14.22 -3.68
C GLU A 66 5.19 13.78 -3.59
N ASP A 67 4.72 13.13 -4.63
CA ASP A 67 3.36 12.59 -4.74
C ASP A 67 3.36 11.20 -5.36
N ILE A 68 2.20 10.52 -5.34
CA ILE A 68 2.06 9.20 -5.97
C ILE A 68 1.93 9.28 -7.49
N GLY A 69 1.72 10.47 -8.04
CA GLY A 69 1.34 10.68 -9.44
C GLY A 69 -0.19 10.62 -9.63
N LEU A 70 -0.66 11.42 -10.58
CA LEU A 70 -2.08 11.41 -10.94
C LEU A 70 -2.43 10.10 -11.65
N GLU A 71 -3.36 9.34 -11.08
CA GLU A 71 -3.74 8.00 -11.54
C GLU A 71 -5.27 7.84 -11.61
N MET A 72 -5.71 6.91 -12.44
CA MET A 72 -7.09 6.42 -12.46
C MET A 72 -7.09 4.95 -12.85
N HIS A 73 -7.82 4.14 -12.08
CA HIS A 73 -7.97 2.71 -12.33
C HIS A 73 -9.43 2.43 -12.69
N PRO A 74 -9.74 2.06 -13.95
CA PRO A 74 -11.15 1.96 -14.39
C PRO A 74 -11.84 0.70 -13.88
N ASN A 75 -11.10 -0.35 -13.51
CA ASN A 75 -11.64 -1.68 -13.26
C ASN A 75 -11.35 -2.24 -11.86
N LEU A 76 -10.95 -1.39 -10.94
CA LEU A 76 -10.68 -1.81 -9.57
C LEU A 76 -11.01 -0.71 -8.57
N ASP A 77 -11.32 -1.11 -7.36
CA ASP A 77 -11.36 -0.23 -6.22
C ASP A 77 -10.03 -0.24 -5.50
N GLN A 78 -9.68 0.89 -4.90
CA GLN A 78 -8.44 1.06 -4.16
C GLN A 78 -8.71 1.58 -2.75
N PHE A 79 -7.97 1.03 -1.80
CA PHE A 79 -7.96 1.48 -0.41
C PHE A 79 -6.55 1.87 -0.03
N ILE A 80 -6.38 3.03 0.61
CA ILE A 80 -5.08 3.47 1.15
C ILE A 80 -5.24 3.76 2.64
N ARG A 81 -4.30 3.26 3.43
CA ARG A 81 -4.16 3.66 4.82
C ARG A 81 -2.82 4.32 5.06
N ILE A 82 -2.85 5.49 5.67
CA ILE A 82 -1.65 6.21 6.10
C ILE A 82 -1.23 5.70 7.47
N GLU A 83 0.00 5.19 7.57
CA GLU A 83 0.59 4.76 8.83
C GLU A 83 1.48 5.83 9.48
N GLU A 84 2.14 6.66 8.67
CA GLU A 84 3.02 7.72 9.13
C GLU A 84 3.03 8.88 8.14
N GLY A 85 3.16 10.10 8.63
CA GLY A 85 3.21 11.29 7.81
C GLY A 85 1.85 11.93 7.57
N GLN A 86 1.84 12.95 6.74
CA GLN A 86 0.64 13.71 6.40
C GLN A 86 0.70 14.27 4.99
N GLY A 87 -0.47 14.49 4.40
CA GLY A 87 -0.56 15.00 3.06
C GLY A 87 -1.96 15.49 2.71
N ILE A 88 -2.17 15.69 1.42
CA ILE A 88 -3.47 16.02 0.85
C ILE A 88 -3.81 14.98 -0.21
N VAL A 89 -4.98 14.37 -0.09
CA VAL A 89 -5.57 13.55 -1.15
C VAL A 89 -6.48 14.41 -2.01
N MET A 90 -6.38 14.22 -3.32
CA MET A 90 -7.18 14.92 -4.32
C MET A 90 -7.85 13.87 -5.20
N MET A 91 -9.16 13.95 -5.38
CA MET A 91 -9.95 13.02 -6.20
C MET A 91 -11.01 13.72 -7.02
N GLY A 92 -11.35 13.14 -8.15
CA GLY A 92 -12.42 13.64 -9.02
C GLY A 92 -12.74 12.67 -10.16
N ASP A 93 -13.78 12.97 -10.92
CA ASP A 93 -14.23 12.17 -12.06
C ASP A 93 -13.48 12.49 -13.37
N ARG A 94 -12.70 13.58 -13.38
CA ARG A 94 -11.83 13.99 -14.49
C ARG A 94 -10.46 14.41 -13.99
N GLU A 95 -9.44 14.22 -14.80
CA GLU A 95 -8.05 14.56 -14.45
C GLU A 95 -7.83 16.07 -14.22
N ASP A 96 -8.63 16.91 -14.85
CA ASP A 96 -8.57 18.38 -14.75
C ASP A 96 -9.50 18.96 -13.69
N ASN A 97 -10.23 18.12 -12.95
CA ASN A 97 -11.17 18.56 -11.93
C ASN A 97 -11.16 17.63 -10.71
N LEU A 98 -10.13 17.80 -9.88
CA LEU A 98 -9.98 17.06 -8.63
C LEU A 98 -10.61 17.85 -7.48
N TYR A 99 -11.93 17.94 -7.50
CA TYR A 99 -12.71 18.78 -6.59
C TYR A 99 -12.75 18.27 -5.15
N PHE A 100 -12.57 16.96 -4.94
CA PHE A 100 -12.54 16.36 -3.61
C PHE A 100 -11.12 16.45 -3.08
N GLN A 101 -10.91 17.28 -2.05
CA GLN A 101 -9.60 17.48 -1.46
C GLN A 101 -9.70 17.39 0.06
N LYS A 102 -8.87 16.55 0.66
CA LYS A 102 -8.83 16.39 2.12
C LYS A 102 -7.42 16.21 2.63
N ARG A 103 -7.15 16.76 3.80
CA ARG A 103 -5.97 16.42 4.58
C ARG A 103 -6.06 15.00 5.07
N VAL A 104 -4.95 14.28 5.00
CA VAL A 104 -4.78 12.93 5.50
C VAL A 104 -3.53 12.87 6.38
N TYR A 105 -3.59 12.01 7.38
CA TYR A 105 -2.53 11.86 8.38
C TYR A 105 -2.57 10.42 8.92
N SER A 106 -1.65 10.10 9.84
CA SER A 106 -1.58 8.77 10.45
C SER A 106 -2.94 8.30 10.94
N GLY A 107 -3.37 7.12 10.48
CA GLY A 107 -4.68 6.52 10.76
C GLY A 107 -5.77 6.84 9.76
N SER A 108 -5.54 7.77 8.80
CA SER A 108 -6.51 8.06 7.75
C SER A 108 -6.69 6.86 6.82
N ALA A 109 -7.94 6.60 6.46
CA ALA A 109 -8.33 5.64 5.43
C ALA A 109 -8.88 6.38 4.22
N ILE A 110 -8.39 6.04 3.04
CA ILE A 110 -8.80 6.64 1.77
C ILE A 110 -9.43 5.56 0.92
N PHE A 111 -10.67 5.79 0.49
CA PHE A 111 -11.41 4.89 -0.40
C PHE A 111 -11.51 5.52 -1.77
N ILE A 112 -11.02 4.83 -2.78
CA ILE A 112 -10.96 5.33 -4.15
C ILE A 112 -11.76 4.39 -5.05
N PRO A 113 -12.99 4.79 -5.47
CA PRO A 113 -13.80 3.99 -6.37
C PRO A 113 -13.16 3.84 -7.74
N ALA A 114 -13.45 2.75 -8.42
CA ALA A 114 -13.08 2.55 -9.82
C ALA A 114 -13.49 3.75 -10.67
N GLY A 115 -12.61 4.17 -11.58
CA GLY A 115 -12.85 5.30 -12.46
C GLY A 115 -12.59 6.67 -11.85
N THR A 116 -12.13 6.75 -10.61
CA THR A 116 -11.85 8.00 -9.92
C THR A 116 -10.40 8.43 -10.10
N TRP A 117 -10.18 9.59 -10.69
CA TRP A 117 -8.88 10.23 -10.76
C TRP A 117 -8.43 10.63 -9.37
N HIS A 118 -7.18 10.36 -9.03
CA HIS A 118 -6.68 10.63 -7.68
C HIS A 118 -5.18 10.89 -7.66
N ASN A 119 -4.76 11.64 -6.66
CA ASN A 119 -3.35 11.85 -6.29
C ASN A 119 -3.25 12.05 -4.78
N LEU A 120 -2.11 11.73 -4.23
CA LEU A 120 -1.74 11.98 -2.84
C LEU A 120 -0.39 12.69 -2.81
N ILE A 121 -0.36 13.86 -2.20
CA ILE A 121 0.82 14.72 -2.13
C ILE A 121 1.30 14.77 -0.70
N ASN A 122 2.59 14.54 -0.48
CA ASN A 122 3.21 14.73 0.83
C ASN A 122 3.42 16.23 1.10
N THR A 123 2.65 16.77 2.02
CA THR A 123 2.73 18.17 2.46
C THR A 123 3.33 18.33 3.85
N GLY A 124 3.83 17.24 4.41
CA GLY A 124 4.42 17.19 5.75
C GLY A 124 5.93 17.37 5.76
N HIS A 125 6.56 16.93 6.85
CA HIS A 125 7.99 17.07 7.12
C HIS A 125 8.74 15.74 7.20
N VAL A 126 8.03 14.63 7.05
CA VAL A 126 8.58 13.28 7.05
C VAL A 126 7.99 12.50 5.88
N PRO A 127 8.63 11.41 5.42
CA PRO A 127 8.03 10.56 4.39
C PRO A 127 6.65 10.05 4.82
N ILE A 128 5.72 9.99 3.87
CA ILE A 128 4.46 9.28 4.08
C ILE A 128 4.74 7.79 3.94
N LYS A 129 4.39 7.03 4.98
CA LYS A 129 4.40 5.57 4.97
C LYS A 129 2.96 5.07 4.92
N LEU A 130 2.65 4.29 3.91
CA LEU A 130 1.29 3.80 3.68
C LEU A 130 1.28 2.38 3.16
N TYR A 131 0.13 1.74 3.25
CA TYR A 131 -0.19 0.60 2.42
C TYR A 131 -1.42 0.86 1.56
N SER A 132 -1.44 0.24 0.40
CA SER A 132 -2.53 0.35 -0.56
C SER A 132 -3.04 -1.02 -0.93
N ILE A 133 -4.37 -1.17 -1.00
CA ILE A 133 -5.04 -2.41 -1.41
C ILE A 133 -5.76 -2.14 -2.73
N TYR A 134 -5.47 -2.98 -3.72
CA TYR A 134 -6.14 -3.00 -5.02
C TYR A 134 -6.99 -4.25 -5.14
N ALA A 135 -8.22 -4.10 -5.53
CA ALA A 135 -9.16 -5.21 -5.69
C ALA A 135 -9.92 -5.06 -7.03
N PRO A 136 -9.54 -5.84 -8.05
CA PRO A 136 -8.47 -6.85 -8.15
C PRO A 136 -7.04 -6.25 -8.21
N PRO A 137 -6.00 -7.08 -8.30
CA PRO A 137 -4.61 -6.62 -8.41
C PRO A 137 -4.37 -5.67 -9.59
N GLU A 138 -3.57 -4.62 -9.36
CA GLU A 138 -3.17 -3.64 -10.38
C GLU A 138 -1.78 -3.93 -10.95
N HIS A 139 -0.82 -4.24 -10.08
CA HIS A 139 0.57 -4.41 -10.46
C HIS A 139 0.94 -5.88 -10.65
N PRO A 140 1.93 -6.22 -11.50
CA PRO A 140 2.45 -7.58 -11.56
C PRO A 140 2.94 -8.06 -10.19
N HIS A 141 2.86 -9.39 -9.97
CA HIS A 141 3.45 -10.02 -8.80
C HIS A 141 4.93 -9.66 -8.69
N GLY A 142 5.37 -9.31 -7.49
CA GLY A 142 6.76 -8.98 -7.21
C GLY A 142 7.19 -7.58 -7.62
N THR A 143 6.27 -6.67 -7.98
CA THR A 143 6.59 -5.30 -8.38
C THR A 143 7.39 -4.57 -7.30
N ILE A 144 8.50 -3.95 -7.71
CA ILE A 144 9.29 -3.03 -6.90
C ILE A 144 9.60 -1.79 -7.73
N HIS A 145 9.20 -0.62 -7.22
CA HIS A 145 9.59 0.70 -7.75
C HIS A 145 10.43 1.42 -6.70
N ARG A 146 11.63 1.77 -7.08
CA ARG A 146 12.58 2.47 -6.20
C ARG A 146 12.37 3.97 -6.19
#